data_57b6d36d1b87cda4e1ac6e15b722bac6
#
_entry.id   57b6d36d1b87cda4e1ac6e15b722bac6
#
_cell.length_a   1.000
_cell.length_b   1.000
_cell.length_c   1.000
_cell.angle_alpha   90.00
_cell.angle_beta   90.00
_cell.angle_gamma   90.00
#
_symmetry.space_group_name_H-M   'P 1'
#
loop_
_entity.id
_entity.type
_entity.pdbx_description
1 polymer ?
#
loop_
_entity_poly.entity_id
_entity_poly.type
_entity_poly.pdbx_seq_one_letter_code
_entity_poly.pdbx_strand_id
1 'polypeptide(L)' 'MNPFEMRLQMIKMANDYLEKRYEHDLKIFNMKLENVGGDEIPKRPKQPTIKDILKLASQYNDFVSDNGLNSRPSL' A
#
# COMPACT_ATOMS: atom_id res chain seq x y z
N MET A 1 -12.98 -12.80 -15.53
CA MET A 1 -11.63 -12.86 -14.97
C MET A 1 -11.55 -14.01 -14.00
N ASN A 2 -10.54 -14.83 -14.10
CA ASN A 2 -10.43 -15.96 -13.19
C ASN A 2 -9.77 -15.53 -11.87
N PRO A 3 -9.90 -16.37 -10.84
CA PRO A 3 -9.35 -16.01 -9.52
C PRO A 3 -7.85 -15.73 -9.52
N PHE A 4 -7.11 -16.42 -10.36
CA PHE A 4 -5.67 -16.22 -10.43
C PHE A 4 -5.33 -14.83 -10.96
N GLU A 5 -6.01 -14.41 -12.03
CA GLU A 5 -5.79 -13.09 -12.59
C GLU A 5 -6.22 -12.00 -11.62
N MET A 6 -7.31 -12.23 -10.90
CA MET A 6 -7.78 -11.28 -9.92
C MET A 6 -6.75 -11.07 -8.81
N ARG A 7 -6.16 -12.16 -8.31
CA ARG A 7 -5.13 -12.07 -7.29
C ARG A 7 -3.91 -11.33 -7.80
N LEU A 8 -3.53 -11.60 -9.04
CA LEU A 8 -2.38 -10.94 -9.64
C LEU A 8 -2.62 -9.44 -9.73
N GLN A 9 -3.82 -9.03 -10.12
CA GLN A 9 -4.17 -7.62 -10.18
C GLN A 9 -4.12 -6.98 -8.79
N MET A 10 -4.59 -7.69 -7.79
CA MET A 10 -4.53 -7.16 -6.41
C MET A 10 -3.10 -6.93 -5.96
N ILE A 11 -2.21 -7.85 -6.32
CA ILE A 11 -0.79 -7.71 -5.99
C ILE A 11 -0.19 -6.51 -6.70
N LYS A 12 -0.52 -6.32 -7.98
CA LYS A 12 -0.03 -5.16 -8.73
C LYS A 12 -0.53 -3.85 -8.12
N MET A 13 -1.81 -3.81 -7.77
CA MET A 13 -2.37 -2.61 -7.17
C MET A 13 -1.71 -2.29 -5.84
N ALA A 14 -1.50 -3.31 -5.02
CA ALA A 14 -0.85 -3.14 -3.74
C ALA A 14 0.58 -2.64 -3.91
N ASN A 15 1.30 -3.21 -4.86
CA ASN A 15 2.67 -2.80 -5.14
C ASN A 15 2.73 -1.35 -5.58
N ASP A 16 1.86 -0.96 -6.53
CA ASP A 16 1.82 0.41 -7.02
C ASP A 16 1.51 1.40 -5.91
N TYR A 17 0.53 1.07 -5.09
CA TYR A 17 0.13 1.94 -3.99
C TYR A 17 1.29 2.15 -3.01
N LEU A 18 1.93 1.06 -2.61
CA LEU A 18 3.01 1.14 -1.64
C LEU A 18 4.24 1.84 -2.19
N GLU A 19 4.53 1.65 -3.48
CA GLU A 19 5.64 2.36 -4.11
C GLU A 19 5.39 3.86 -4.13
N LYS A 20 4.20 4.27 -4.53
CA LYS A 20 3.85 5.69 -4.58
C LYS A 20 3.87 6.32 -3.20
N ARG A 21 3.39 5.58 -2.22
CA ARG A 21 3.41 6.05 -0.85
C ARG A 21 4.83 6.22 -0.35
N TYR A 22 5.68 5.26 -0.67
CA TYR A 22 7.08 5.32 -0.28
C TYR A 22 7.79 6.53 -0.93
N GLU A 23 7.54 6.76 -2.22
CA GLU A 23 8.11 7.91 -2.90
C GLU A 23 7.65 9.22 -2.26
N HIS A 24 6.38 9.28 -1.92
CA HIS A 24 5.83 10.46 -1.25
C HIS A 24 6.48 10.67 0.12
N ASP A 25 6.61 9.61 0.87
CA ASP A 25 7.23 9.68 2.19
C ASP A 25 8.69 10.08 2.10
N LEU A 26 9.39 9.63 1.05
CA LEU A 26 10.78 10.03 0.84
C LEU A 26 10.88 11.53 0.53
N LYS A 27 9.95 12.07 -0.23
CA LYS A 27 9.95 13.50 -0.51
C LYS A 27 9.76 14.29 0.76
N ILE A 28 8.84 13.86 1.60
CA ILE A 28 8.60 14.52 2.88
C ILE A 28 9.84 14.41 3.77
N PHE A 29 10.47 13.25 3.78
CA PHE A 29 11.68 13.03 4.56
C PHE A 29 12.80 13.97 4.12
N ASN A 30 13.00 14.10 2.80
CA ASN A 30 14.03 14.99 2.28
C ASN A 30 13.74 16.46 2.61
N MET A 31 12.48 16.86 2.53
CA MET A 31 12.09 18.22 2.90
C MET A 31 12.37 18.48 4.37
N LYS A 32 12.08 17.52 5.21
CA LYS A 32 12.36 17.67 6.65
C LYS A 32 13.85 17.73 6.93
N LEU A 33 14.66 16.97 6.20
CA LEU A 33 16.10 17.02 6.34
C LEU A 33 16.66 18.39 6.00
N GLU A 34 16.13 19.01 4.93
CA GLU A 34 16.59 20.32 4.52
C GLU A 34 16.26 21.40 5.57
N ASN A 35 15.18 21.17 6.30
CA ASN A 35 14.71 22.14 7.28
C ASN A 35 15.06 21.79 8.71
N VAL A 36 15.82 20.74 8.89
CA VAL A 36 16.22 20.35 10.23
C VAL A 36 17.21 21.35 10.77
N GLY A 37 16.82 21.99 11.83
CA GLY A 37 17.74 22.88 12.48
C GLY A 37 17.82 22.41 13.91
N GLY A 38 18.55 21.42 14.23
CA GLY A 38 18.66 21.07 15.60
C GLY A 38 18.74 19.59 15.85
N ASP A 39 18.15 19.18 16.94
CA ASP A 39 18.38 17.86 17.48
C ASP A 39 17.52 16.76 16.90
N GLU A 40 16.48 17.12 16.18
CA GLU A 40 15.58 16.11 15.65
C GLU A 40 15.97 15.66 14.26
N ILE A 41 16.26 14.38 14.16
CA ILE A 41 16.54 13.78 12.87
C ILE A 41 15.30 13.04 12.43
N PRO A 42 14.71 13.38 11.27
CA PRO A 42 13.51 12.69 10.82
C PRO A 42 13.79 11.22 10.56
N LYS A 43 12.78 10.42 10.76
CA LYS A 43 12.89 8.99 10.57
C LYS A 43 12.75 8.65 9.11
N ARG A 44 13.73 7.93 8.58
CA ARG A 44 13.69 7.52 7.19
C ARG A 44 12.57 6.50 6.96
N PRO A 45 11.75 6.68 5.92
CA PRO A 45 10.72 5.70 5.62
C PRO A 45 11.33 4.38 5.17
N LYS A 46 10.64 3.29 5.46
CA LYS A 46 11.09 1.97 5.08
C LYS A 46 10.51 1.58 3.73
N GLN A 47 11.35 1.01 2.89
CA GLN A 47 10.89 0.50 1.62
C GLN A 47 9.93 -0.67 1.83
N PRO A 48 8.82 -0.72 1.06
CA PRO A 48 7.90 -1.85 1.20
C PRO A 48 8.56 -3.17 0.85
N THR A 49 8.20 -4.19 1.59
CA THR A 49 8.70 -5.54 1.34
C THR A 49 7.63 -6.35 0.62
N ILE A 50 8.03 -7.50 0.11
CA ILE A 50 7.08 -8.43 -0.51
C ILE A 50 5.99 -8.80 0.49
N LYS A 51 6.36 -8.96 1.75
CA LYS A 51 5.41 -9.28 2.80
C LYS A 51 4.35 -8.18 2.94
N ASP A 52 4.78 -6.93 2.89
CA ASP A 52 3.85 -5.80 2.97
C ASP A 52 2.90 -5.78 1.77
N ILE A 53 3.43 -6.03 0.59
CA ILE A 53 2.64 -6.06 -0.64
C ILE A 53 1.59 -7.15 -0.57
N LEU A 54 2.00 -8.34 -0.14
CA LEU A 54 1.08 -9.47 -0.04
C LEU A 54 0.01 -9.25 1.01
N LYS A 55 0.37 -8.62 2.11
CA LYS A 55 -0.58 -8.31 3.16
C LYS A 55 -1.64 -7.34 2.66
N LEU A 56 -1.23 -6.31 1.96
CA LEU A 56 -2.18 -5.33 1.42
C LEU A 56 -3.05 -5.96 0.33
N ALA A 57 -2.46 -6.78 -0.53
CA ALA A 57 -3.21 -7.48 -1.56
C ALA A 57 -4.27 -8.40 -0.95
N SER A 58 -3.93 -9.05 0.16
CA SER A 58 -4.88 -9.89 0.88
C SER A 58 -6.03 -9.05 1.43
N GLN A 59 -5.74 -7.87 1.93
CA GLN A 59 -6.78 -6.97 2.42
C GLN A 59 -7.72 -6.53 1.30
N TYR A 60 -7.18 -6.23 0.12
CA TYR A 60 -8.01 -5.90 -1.03
C TYR A 60 -8.91 -7.08 -1.40
N ASN A 61 -8.36 -8.27 -1.40
CA ASN A 61 -9.12 -9.45 -1.73
C ASN A 61 -10.25 -9.70 -0.72
N ASP A 62 -9.98 -9.50 0.54
CA ASP A 62 -10.98 -9.64 1.59
C ASP A 62 -12.09 -8.62 1.39
N PHE A 63 -11.73 -7.39 1.07
CA PHE A 63 -12.71 -6.36 0.82
C PHE A 63 -13.62 -6.72 -0.34
N VAL A 64 -13.05 -7.20 -1.44
CA VAL A 64 -13.82 -7.58 -2.60
C VAL A 64 -14.75 -8.76 -2.27
N SER A 65 -14.24 -9.73 -1.55
CA SER A 65 -15.04 -10.89 -1.17
C SER A 65 -16.20 -10.51 -0.27
N ASP A 66 -15.94 -9.65 0.71
CA ASP A 66 -16.97 -9.29 1.67
C ASP A 66 -17.97 -8.27 1.14
N ASN A 67 -17.51 -7.33 0.37
CA ASN A 67 -18.35 -6.21 -0.04
C ASN A 67 -18.68 -6.19 -1.52
N GLY A 68 -17.84 -6.81 -2.32
CA GLY A 68 -18.06 -6.82 -3.75
C GLY A 68 -18.91 -7.97 -4.21
N LEU A 69 -18.57 -9.14 -3.76
CA LEU A 69 -19.23 -10.36 -4.21
C LEU A 69 -20.33 -10.81 -3.27
N ASN A 70 -20.09 -10.67 -2.00
CA ASN A 70 -21.02 -11.20 -1.03
C ASN A 70 -22.00 -10.19 -0.51
N SER A 71 -21.72 -8.97 -0.84
CA SER A 71 -22.66 -8.02 -0.34
C SER A 71 -23.80 -7.89 -1.27
N ARG A 72 -24.27 -8.73 -1.69
CA ARG A 72 -25.25 -8.69 -2.38
C ARG A 72 -26.21 -8.23 -1.87
N PRO A 73 -26.75 -7.70 -2.20
CA PRO A 73 -27.62 -7.03 -1.81
C PRO A 73 -28.59 -7.61 -1.36
N SER A 74 -28.79 -7.87 -1.00
CA SER A 74 -29.59 -8.35 -0.54
C SER A 74 -30.50 -7.70 -0.41
N LEU A 75 -30.54 -7.41 -0.63
CA LEU A 75 -31.24 -6.99 -0.45
C LEU A 75 -31.83 -6.97 -0.37
#